data_98607b8f9185cf9dd5bfb5db849f0a7f
#
_entry.id   98607b8f9185cf9dd5bfb5db849f0a7f
#
_cell.length_a   1.000
_cell.length_b   1.000
_cell.length_c   1.000
_cell.angle_alpha   90.00
_cell.angle_beta   90.00
_cell.angle_gamma   90.00
#
_symmetry.space_group_name_H-M   'P 1'
#
loop_
_entity.id
_entity.type
_entity.pdbx_description
1 polymer ?
#
loop_
_entity_poly.entity_id
_entity_poly.type
_entity_poly.pdbx_seq_one_letter_code
_entity_poly.pdbx_strand_id
1 'polypeptide(L)'
;MGLPLATGAAIASPDRKVVCLQADGSAMYTVQALWTQARERLDVTTVILDNRSYAILKGELANVGAGDAGRKAHDMMELDRPALDWLAMARSMGVEAARAATVEEFSRQLDAGLRSQGPYLIDLVL
;
A
#
# COMPACT_ATOMS: atom_id res chain seq x y z
N MET A 1 5.78 0.49 -8.00
CA MET A 1 5.05 0.96 -9.21
C MET A 1 3.59 0.48 -9.28
N GLY A 2 3.11 -0.29 -8.30
CA GLY A 2 1.76 -0.86 -8.33
C GLY A 2 0.62 0.16 -8.39
N LEU A 3 0.70 1.25 -7.60
CA LEU A 3 -0.37 2.24 -7.58
C LEU A 3 -0.63 2.92 -8.94
N PRO A 4 0.40 3.46 -9.66
CA PRO A 4 0.18 4.00 -11.00
C PRO A 4 -0.27 2.94 -12.01
N LEU A 5 0.23 1.71 -11.89
CA LEU A 5 -0.17 0.62 -12.76
C LEU A 5 -1.65 0.28 -12.58
N ALA A 6 -2.11 0.20 -11.33
CA ALA A 6 -3.53 -0.01 -11.01
C ALA A 6 -4.41 1.15 -11.52
N THR A 7 -3.91 2.39 -11.43
CA THR A 7 -4.58 3.56 -12.01
C THR A 7 -4.75 3.41 -13.52
N GLY A 8 -3.67 3.04 -14.23
CA GLY A 8 -3.73 2.80 -15.67
C GLY A 8 -4.65 1.64 -16.07
N ALA A 9 -4.63 0.55 -15.29
CA ALA A 9 -5.51 -0.60 -15.52
C ALA A 9 -6.99 -0.23 -15.35
N ALA A 10 -7.33 0.57 -14.33
CA ALA A 10 -8.70 1.01 -14.09
C ALA A 10 -9.20 1.98 -15.20
N ILE A 11 -8.33 2.85 -15.70
CA ILE A 11 -8.65 3.71 -16.85
C ILE A 11 -8.90 2.87 -18.12
N ALA A 12 -8.07 1.85 -18.34
CA ALA A 12 -8.19 0.99 -19.51
C ALA A 12 -9.37 0.00 -19.45
N SER A 13 -9.91 -0.25 -18.26
CA SER A 13 -11.00 -1.21 -18.02
C SER A 13 -12.02 -0.64 -17.04
N PRO A 14 -12.79 0.39 -17.44
CA PRO A 14 -13.67 1.13 -16.52
C PRO A 14 -14.81 0.29 -15.94
N ASP A 15 -15.18 -0.81 -16.61
CA ASP A 15 -16.26 -1.71 -16.17
C ASP A 15 -15.78 -2.83 -15.23
N ARG A 16 -14.50 -2.78 -14.79
CA ARG A 16 -13.91 -3.82 -13.96
C ARG A 16 -13.26 -3.23 -12.72
N LYS A 17 -13.55 -3.85 -11.57
CA LYS A 17 -12.82 -3.56 -10.32
C LYS A 17 -11.36 -3.99 -10.47
N VAL A 18 -10.44 -3.10 -10.12
CA VAL A 18 -9.01 -3.38 -10.04
C VAL A 18 -8.62 -3.61 -8.59
N VAL A 19 -7.91 -4.68 -8.31
CA VAL A 19 -7.30 -4.94 -6.99
C VAL A 19 -5.79 -4.75 -7.11
N CYS A 20 -5.23 -3.87 -6.27
CA CYS A 20 -3.81 -3.57 -6.21
C CYS A 20 -3.23 -4.09 -4.89
N LEU A 21 -2.32 -5.06 -4.96
CA LEU A 21 -1.53 -5.50 -3.81
C LEU A 21 -0.18 -4.80 -3.85
N GLN A 22 0.16 -4.05 -2.80
CA GLN A 22 1.36 -3.23 -2.78
C GLN A 22 1.99 -3.23 -1.39
N ALA A 23 3.30 -3.50 -1.31
CA ALA A 23 4.04 -3.33 -0.06
C ALA A 23 4.18 -1.84 0.30
N ASP A 24 4.20 -1.53 1.58
CA ASP A 24 4.32 -0.18 2.14
C ASP A 24 5.51 0.60 1.58
N GLY A 25 6.71 0.07 1.66
CA GLY A 25 7.92 0.71 1.13
C GLY A 25 7.84 1.00 -0.37
N SER A 26 7.25 0.10 -1.15
CA SER A 26 7.05 0.32 -2.59
C SER A 26 5.95 1.34 -2.89
N ALA A 27 4.92 1.41 -2.06
CA ALA A 27 3.83 2.36 -2.20
C ALA A 27 4.30 3.80 -1.99
N MET A 28 5.25 4.03 -1.09
CA MET A 28 5.82 5.34 -0.80
C MET A 28 6.47 6.02 -2.01
N TYR A 29 6.95 5.27 -2.99
CA TYR A 29 7.53 5.86 -4.21
C TYR A 29 6.51 6.60 -5.08
N THR A 30 5.22 6.24 -5.01
CA THR A 30 4.19 6.72 -5.93
C THR A 30 2.83 6.90 -5.26
N VAL A 31 2.82 7.19 -3.96
CA VAL A 31 1.60 7.31 -3.15
C VAL A 31 0.61 8.35 -3.71
N GLN A 32 1.12 9.39 -4.37
CA GLN A 32 0.30 10.43 -5.00
C GLN A 32 -0.64 9.90 -6.11
N ALA A 33 -0.44 8.66 -6.59
CA ALA A 33 -1.38 8.03 -7.52
C ALA A 33 -2.78 7.83 -6.90
N LEU A 34 -2.89 7.74 -5.58
CA LEU A 34 -4.16 7.68 -4.85
C LEU A 34 -5.02 8.92 -5.13
N TRP A 35 -4.40 10.10 -5.19
CA TRP A 35 -5.11 11.34 -5.53
C TRP A 35 -5.70 11.29 -6.96
N THR A 36 -4.94 10.74 -7.92
CA THR A 36 -5.44 10.55 -9.29
C THR A 36 -6.61 9.57 -9.31
N GLN A 37 -6.53 8.47 -8.56
CA GLN A 37 -7.63 7.51 -8.45
C GLN A 37 -8.90 8.15 -7.89
N ALA A 38 -8.76 8.99 -6.85
CA ALA A 38 -9.89 9.72 -6.25
C ALA A 38 -10.48 10.75 -7.22
N ARG A 39 -9.63 11.57 -7.86
CA ARG A 39 -10.06 12.59 -8.83
C ARG A 39 -10.87 11.99 -9.97
N GLU A 40 -10.40 10.87 -10.53
CA GLU A 40 -11.05 10.19 -11.65
C GLU A 40 -12.14 9.19 -11.21
N ARG A 41 -12.37 9.05 -9.89
CA ARG A 41 -13.32 8.10 -9.30
C ARG A 41 -13.09 6.67 -9.81
N LEU A 42 -11.82 6.25 -9.90
CA LEU A 42 -11.44 4.96 -10.41
C LEU A 42 -11.79 3.84 -9.43
N ASP A 43 -12.28 2.74 -9.95
CA ASP A 43 -12.74 1.60 -9.16
C ASP A 43 -11.57 0.69 -8.78
N VAL A 44 -10.72 1.16 -7.85
CA VAL A 44 -9.49 0.49 -7.39
C VAL A 44 -9.57 0.18 -5.90
N THR A 45 -9.44 -1.09 -5.54
CA THR A 45 -9.21 -1.50 -4.15
C THR A 45 -7.72 -1.76 -3.95
N THR A 46 -7.06 -0.91 -3.16
CA THR A 46 -5.64 -1.03 -2.84
C THR A 46 -5.46 -1.69 -1.49
N VAL A 47 -4.66 -2.76 -1.43
CA VAL A 47 -4.21 -3.38 -0.18
C VAL A 47 -2.75 -3.03 0.02
N ILE A 48 -2.45 -2.27 1.07
CA ILE A 48 -1.08 -2.02 1.51
C ILE A 48 -0.68 -3.12 2.48
N LEU A 49 0.34 -3.88 2.13
CA LEU A 49 0.98 -4.88 2.98
C LEU A 49 1.96 -4.16 3.89
N ASP A 50 1.49 -3.72 5.07
CA ASP A 50 2.25 -2.87 5.98
C ASP A 50 3.08 -3.71 6.95
N ASN A 51 4.34 -3.95 6.60
CA ASN A 51 5.33 -4.58 7.46
C ASN A 51 6.31 -3.57 8.08
N ARG A 52 6.11 -2.27 7.86
CA ARG A 52 6.92 -1.14 8.35
C ARG A 52 8.40 -1.22 7.99
N SER A 53 8.71 -1.80 6.84
CA SER A 53 10.09 -2.10 6.50
C SER A 53 10.30 -2.27 5.00
N TYR A 54 11.48 -1.91 4.52
CA TYR A 54 12.01 -2.36 3.24
C TYR A 54 12.54 -3.80 3.37
N ALA A 55 11.67 -4.77 3.66
CA ALA A 55 12.05 -6.15 3.96
C ALA A 55 12.88 -6.81 2.84
N ILE A 56 12.59 -6.50 1.57
CA ILE A 56 13.38 -7.00 0.44
C ILE A 56 14.86 -6.52 0.50
N LEU A 57 15.09 -5.27 0.93
CA LEU A 57 16.43 -4.72 1.06
C LEU A 57 17.20 -5.38 2.21
N LYS A 58 16.52 -5.73 3.30
CA LYS A 58 17.11 -6.51 4.40
C LYS A 58 17.54 -7.90 3.92
N GLY A 59 16.70 -8.55 3.13
CA GLY A 59 17.05 -9.83 2.51
C GLY A 59 18.27 -9.73 1.59
N GLU A 60 18.31 -8.71 0.73
CA GLU A 60 19.44 -8.49 -0.17
C GLU A 60 20.74 -8.15 0.58
N LEU A 61 20.63 -7.37 1.66
CA LEU A 61 21.79 -7.05 2.50
C LEU A 61 22.44 -8.33 3.07
N ALA A 62 21.61 -9.29 3.50
CA ALA A 62 22.07 -10.59 3.95
C ALA A 62 22.67 -11.41 2.80
N ASN A 63 22.03 -11.43 1.62
CA ASN A 63 22.47 -12.18 0.45
C ASN A 63 23.85 -11.75 -0.07
N VAL A 64 24.16 -10.45 -0.02
CA VAL A 64 25.49 -9.94 -0.43
C VAL A 64 26.57 -10.09 0.66
N GLY A 65 26.28 -10.78 1.75
CA GLY A 65 27.22 -11.03 2.85
C GLY A 65 27.43 -9.83 3.78
N ALA A 66 26.59 -8.81 3.71
CA ALA A 66 26.64 -7.63 4.56
C ALA A 66 25.60 -7.69 5.71
N GLY A 67 25.21 -8.90 6.12
CA GLY A 67 24.19 -9.11 7.18
C GLY A 67 24.58 -8.56 8.55
N ASP A 68 25.86 -8.30 8.79
CA ASP A 68 26.38 -7.61 9.98
C ASP A 68 26.58 -6.10 9.75
N ALA A 69 25.78 -5.53 8.86
CA ALA A 69 25.75 -4.09 8.62
C ALA A 69 25.35 -3.36 9.92
N GLY A 70 26.07 -2.30 10.24
CA GLY A 70 25.87 -1.57 11.48
C GLY A 70 24.45 -0.95 11.59
N ARG A 71 24.08 -0.54 12.80
CA ARG A 71 22.76 0.01 13.16
C ARG A 71 22.19 1.02 12.15
N LYS A 72 23.03 1.91 11.60
CA LYS A 72 22.57 2.92 10.62
C LYS A 72 21.99 2.30 9.34
N ALA A 73 22.59 1.20 8.86
CA ALA A 73 22.09 0.51 7.68
C ALA A 73 20.72 -0.15 7.96
N HIS A 74 20.57 -0.75 9.14
CA HIS A 74 19.27 -1.28 9.56
C HIS A 74 18.22 -0.17 9.73
N ASP A 75 18.58 0.93 10.40
CA ASP A 75 17.67 2.07 10.60
C ASP A 75 17.15 2.68 9.28
N MET A 76 17.94 2.65 8.21
CA MET A 76 17.54 3.14 6.88
C MET A 76 16.51 2.23 6.19
N MET A 77 16.35 1.00 6.65
CA MET A 77 15.41 0.04 6.08
C MET A 77 14.11 -0.09 6.88
N GLU A 78 13.98 0.68 7.97
CA GLU A 78 12.75 0.73 8.77
C GLU A 78 11.85 1.88 8.34
N LEU A 79 10.52 1.64 8.42
CA LEU A 79 9.47 2.62 8.12
C LEU A 79 8.58 2.88 9.33
N ASP A 80 9.17 2.79 10.53
CA ASP A 80 8.47 2.87 11.81
C ASP A 80 8.75 4.16 12.62
N ARG A 81 9.68 5.01 12.15
CA ARG A 81 10.11 6.22 12.87
C ARG A 81 10.16 7.48 11.99
N PRO A 82 9.02 8.20 11.88
CA PRO A 82 7.69 7.87 12.37
C PRO A 82 7.03 6.76 11.55
N ALA A 83 6.11 6.01 12.16
CA ALA A 83 5.29 5.06 11.43
C ALA A 83 4.41 5.78 10.40
N LEU A 84 4.21 5.15 9.24
CA LEU A 84 3.36 5.69 8.18
C LEU A 84 1.89 5.53 8.57
N ASP A 85 1.11 6.61 8.50
CA ASP A 85 -0.33 6.57 8.67
C ASP A 85 -1.01 6.48 7.30
N TRP A 86 -1.18 5.25 6.82
CA TRP A 86 -1.80 4.97 5.52
C TRP A 86 -3.24 5.46 5.43
N LEU A 87 -3.98 5.44 6.56
CA LEU A 87 -5.35 5.95 6.60
C LEU A 87 -5.39 7.46 6.43
N ALA A 88 -4.53 8.18 7.15
CA ALA A 88 -4.45 9.63 7.03
C ALA A 88 -3.99 10.05 5.63
N MET A 89 -2.99 9.37 5.06
CA MET A 89 -2.52 9.63 3.69
C MET A 89 -3.62 9.40 2.66
N ALA A 90 -4.32 8.28 2.72
CA ALA A 90 -5.41 7.97 1.81
C ALA A 90 -6.53 9.02 1.89
N ARG A 91 -6.97 9.33 3.10
CA ARG A 91 -8.04 10.31 3.35
C ARG A 91 -7.67 11.71 2.88
N SER A 92 -6.42 12.14 3.08
CA SER A 92 -5.94 13.43 2.58
C SER A 92 -5.98 13.55 1.06
N MET A 93 -5.96 12.42 0.36
CA MET A 93 -6.06 12.33 -1.11
C MET A 93 -7.47 12.00 -1.60
N GLY A 94 -8.48 11.96 -0.70
CA GLY A 94 -9.86 11.71 -1.05
C GLY A 94 -10.21 10.23 -1.22
N VAL A 95 -9.39 9.32 -0.70
CA VAL A 95 -9.61 7.87 -0.75
C VAL A 95 -10.14 7.38 0.58
N GLU A 96 -11.25 6.63 0.57
CA GLU A 96 -11.75 5.95 1.75
C GLU A 96 -10.76 4.85 2.17
N ALA A 97 -10.51 4.72 3.49
CA ALA A 97 -9.52 3.78 3.98
C ALA A 97 -9.91 3.16 5.32
N ALA A 98 -9.53 1.89 5.47
CA ALA A 98 -9.66 1.15 6.72
C ALA A 98 -8.40 0.33 7.02
N ARG A 99 -8.22 -0.03 8.31
CA ARG A 99 -7.13 -0.89 8.78
C ARG A 99 -7.64 -2.29 9.05
N ALA A 100 -6.79 -3.27 8.83
CA ALA A 100 -6.99 -4.66 9.22
C ALA A 100 -5.70 -5.22 9.82
N ALA A 101 -5.81 -5.95 10.93
CA ALA A 101 -4.70 -6.61 11.62
C ALA A 101 -4.98 -8.11 11.86
N THR A 102 -6.17 -8.58 11.45
CA THR A 102 -6.56 -10.00 11.48
C THR A 102 -7.14 -10.44 10.15
N VAL A 103 -7.19 -11.74 9.90
CA VAL A 103 -7.77 -12.29 8.67
C VAL A 103 -9.26 -11.95 8.55
N GLU A 104 -9.98 -11.96 9.67
CA GLU A 104 -11.41 -11.64 9.73
C GLU A 104 -11.66 -10.15 9.39
N GLU A 105 -10.83 -9.27 9.92
CA GLU A 105 -10.87 -7.83 9.59
C GLU A 105 -10.54 -7.61 8.12
N PHE A 106 -9.47 -8.24 7.63
CA PHE A 106 -9.08 -8.15 6.23
C PHE A 106 -10.19 -8.62 5.30
N SER A 107 -10.78 -9.78 5.55
CA SER A 107 -11.89 -10.32 4.75
C SER A 107 -13.06 -9.35 4.69
N ARG A 108 -13.42 -8.75 5.82
CA ARG A 108 -14.49 -7.76 5.94
C ARG A 108 -14.18 -6.48 5.15
N GLN A 109 -12.94 -5.97 5.27
CA GLN A 109 -12.53 -4.76 4.55
C GLN A 109 -12.35 -5.00 3.05
N LEU A 110 -11.89 -6.19 2.66
CA LEU A 110 -11.79 -6.58 1.26
C LEU A 110 -13.19 -6.63 0.62
N ASP A 111 -14.14 -7.25 1.28
CA ASP A 111 -15.55 -7.26 0.85
C ASP A 111 -16.11 -5.83 0.69
N ALA A 112 -15.83 -4.95 1.64
CA ALA A 112 -16.24 -3.56 1.57
C ALA A 112 -15.60 -2.84 0.37
N GLY A 113 -14.29 -2.98 0.17
CA GLY A 113 -13.57 -2.41 -0.95
C GLY A 113 -14.04 -2.94 -2.30
N LEU A 114 -14.34 -4.25 -2.41
CA LEU A 114 -14.85 -4.84 -3.65
C LEU A 114 -16.27 -4.37 -4.00
N ARG A 115 -17.08 -3.97 -3.01
CA ARG A 115 -18.43 -3.42 -3.22
C ARG A 115 -18.46 -1.90 -3.33
N SER A 116 -17.40 -1.21 -2.91
CA SER A 116 -17.33 0.25 -3.01
C SER A 116 -17.38 0.71 -4.46
N GLN A 117 -17.87 1.92 -4.68
CA GLN A 117 -17.71 2.64 -5.95
C GLN A 117 -16.61 3.70 -5.77
N GLY A 118 -15.56 3.63 -6.59
CA GLY A 118 -14.38 4.48 -6.45
C GLY A 118 -13.25 3.82 -5.67
N PRO A 119 -12.19 4.58 -5.36
CA PRO A 119 -10.99 4.02 -4.75
C PRO A 119 -11.19 3.73 -3.26
N TYR A 120 -10.64 2.60 -2.82
CA TYR A 120 -10.65 2.15 -1.43
C TYR A 120 -9.28 1.62 -1.04
N LEU A 121 -8.77 1.99 0.15
CA LEU A 121 -7.49 1.51 0.63
C LEU A 121 -7.66 0.68 1.90
N ILE A 122 -6.98 -0.46 1.94
CA ILE A 122 -6.88 -1.32 3.11
C ILE A 122 -5.43 -1.31 3.59
N ASP A 123 -5.21 -0.82 4.80
CA ASP A 123 -3.93 -0.91 5.51
C ASP A 123 -3.89 -2.25 6.25
N LEU A 124 -3.25 -3.25 5.64
CA LEU A 124 -3.11 -4.59 6.22
C LEU A 124 -1.80 -4.68 6.99
N VAL A 125 -1.91 -4.62 8.31
CA VAL A 125 -0.77 -4.73 9.23
C VAL A 125 -0.31 -6.19 9.32
N LEU A 126 1.00 -6.44 9.07
CA LEU A 126 1.64 -7.75 9.05
C LEU A 126 2.53 -7.96 10.27
#